data_80e30f45822c9cee068097ce833ce0dd
#
_entry.id   80e30f45822c9cee068097ce833ce0dd
#
_cell.length_a   1.000
_cell.length_b   1.000
_cell.length_c   1.000
_cell.angle_alpha   90.00
_cell.angle_beta   90.00
_cell.angle_gamma   90.00
#
_symmetry.space_group_name_H-M   'P 1'
#
loop_
_entity.id
_entity.type
_entity.pdbx_description
1 polymer ?
#
loop_
_entity_poly.entity_id
_entity_poly.type
_entity_poly.pdbx_seq_one_letter_code
_entity_poly.pdbx_strand_id
1 'polypeptide(L)'
;MLATGVVGAVEDPWIRWSWISGHADAILAALLQHIQLTVIAVVIGLAIAVPLGLVAWRSRLFRGPIFSLTGILYTIPSLALFAFLIPFTGLTILTAEIGLVGYTLLILVRNIVVGLNAVPDEVREAARGMGFRPLAELARVDIPLAIPAIIAGVRIATVTTIGLVTVTALIGEGGLGSLIYDGLLRDFKTPLVVGTVLSVALAVVADLGLAGAQRLITPWARTRATA
;
A
#
# COMPACT_ATOMS: atom_id res chain seq x y z
N MET A 1 -45.70 -42.17 -11.28
CA MET A 1 -45.02 -42.10 -9.97
C MET A 1 -43.63 -41.55 -10.23
N LEU A 2 -43.49 -40.21 -10.29
CA LEU A 2 -42.23 -39.52 -10.56
C LEU A 2 -41.62 -39.21 -9.22
N ALA A 3 -40.51 -39.91 -8.90
CA ALA A 3 -39.70 -39.60 -7.72
C ALA A 3 -38.91 -38.31 -8.00
N THR A 4 -39.39 -37.20 -7.51
CA THR A 4 -38.60 -35.96 -7.38
C THR A 4 -37.53 -36.19 -6.31
N GLY A 5 -36.35 -36.63 -6.77
CA GLY A 5 -35.15 -36.59 -5.96
C GLY A 5 -34.84 -35.14 -5.62
N VAL A 6 -35.16 -34.71 -4.41
CA VAL A 6 -34.64 -33.51 -3.81
C VAL A 6 -33.13 -33.75 -3.67
N VAL A 7 -32.37 -33.23 -4.61
CA VAL A 7 -30.91 -33.07 -4.44
C VAL A 7 -30.79 -32.11 -3.29
N GLY A 8 -30.55 -32.63 -2.08
CA GLY A 8 -30.26 -31.81 -0.91
C GLY A 8 -29.09 -30.88 -1.27
N ALA A 9 -29.35 -29.59 -1.24
CA ALA A 9 -28.31 -28.59 -1.36
C ALA A 9 -27.26 -28.93 -0.29
N VAL A 10 -26.10 -29.35 -0.72
CA VAL A 10 -24.97 -29.55 0.20
C VAL A 10 -24.69 -28.16 0.78
N GLU A 11 -25.12 -27.94 2.02
CA GLU A 11 -24.84 -26.69 2.69
C GLU A 11 -23.31 -26.50 2.72
N ASP A 12 -22.81 -25.50 1.97
CA ASP A 12 -21.40 -25.12 2.01
C ASP A 12 -21.18 -24.28 3.28
N PRO A 13 -20.56 -24.84 4.34
CA PRO A 13 -20.30 -24.10 5.55
C PRO A 13 -19.32 -22.98 5.26
N TRP A 14 -19.47 -21.84 5.94
CA TRP A 14 -18.58 -20.69 5.80
C TRP A 14 -17.11 -21.04 6.01
N ILE A 15 -16.81 -22.04 6.85
CA ILE A 15 -15.46 -22.50 7.16
C ILE A 15 -15.43 -24.02 7.17
N ARG A 16 -14.61 -24.60 6.28
CA ARG A 16 -14.25 -26.04 6.24
C ARG A 16 -12.83 -26.20 6.76
N TRP A 17 -12.68 -26.61 8.01
CA TRP A 17 -11.36 -26.78 8.64
C TRP A 17 -10.47 -27.79 7.92
N SER A 18 -11.06 -28.87 7.39
CA SER A 18 -10.35 -29.86 6.59
C SER A 18 -9.75 -29.29 5.30
N TRP A 19 -10.42 -28.30 4.69
CA TRP A 19 -9.88 -27.61 3.54
C TRP A 19 -8.68 -26.73 3.94
N ILE A 20 -8.78 -25.99 5.03
CA ILE A 20 -7.70 -25.11 5.52
C ILE A 20 -6.45 -25.92 5.82
N SER A 21 -6.61 -27.05 6.58
CA SER A 21 -5.46 -27.91 6.91
C SER A 21 -4.86 -28.60 5.70
N GLY A 22 -5.66 -28.95 4.70
CA GLY A 22 -5.18 -29.58 3.46
C GLY A 22 -4.56 -28.59 2.45
N HIS A 23 -4.74 -27.27 2.65
CA HIS A 23 -4.23 -26.23 1.74
C HIS A 23 -3.30 -25.22 2.43
N ALA A 24 -2.74 -25.60 3.59
CA ALA A 24 -1.89 -24.70 4.38
C ALA A 24 -0.71 -24.15 3.60
N ASP A 25 -0.05 -24.98 2.77
CA ASP A 25 1.08 -24.57 1.95
C ASP A 25 0.67 -23.55 0.87
N ALA A 26 -0.48 -23.76 0.23
CA ALA A 26 -1.01 -22.84 -0.78
C ALA A 26 -1.42 -21.49 -0.14
N ILE A 27 -2.02 -21.52 1.07
CA ILE A 27 -2.35 -20.32 1.82
C ILE A 27 -1.10 -19.54 2.21
N LEU A 28 -0.05 -20.23 2.67
CA LEU A 28 1.22 -19.61 3.02
C LEU A 28 1.90 -19.02 1.78
N ALA A 29 1.93 -19.72 0.66
CA ALA A 29 2.47 -19.22 -0.60
C ALA A 29 1.74 -17.94 -1.06
N ALA A 30 0.41 -17.94 -0.99
CA ALA A 30 -0.41 -16.79 -1.32
C ALA A 30 -0.14 -15.59 -0.37
N LEU A 31 0.05 -15.84 0.92
CA LEU A 31 0.41 -14.80 1.90
C LEU A 31 1.78 -14.22 1.59
N LEU A 32 2.78 -15.05 1.32
CA LEU A 32 4.14 -14.59 0.99
C LEU A 32 4.16 -13.78 -0.30
N GLN A 33 3.47 -14.22 -1.35
CA GLN A 33 3.32 -13.45 -2.59
C GLN A 33 2.65 -12.09 -2.32
N HIS A 34 1.61 -12.06 -1.49
CA HIS A 34 0.92 -10.82 -1.13
C HIS A 34 1.85 -9.82 -0.43
N ILE A 35 2.65 -10.30 0.53
CA ILE A 35 3.66 -9.50 1.23
C ILE A 35 4.71 -9.00 0.23
N GLN A 36 5.21 -9.87 -0.64
CA GLN A 36 6.23 -9.54 -1.65
C GLN A 36 5.75 -8.41 -2.56
N LEU A 37 4.57 -8.54 -3.18
CA LEU A 37 3.99 -7.50 -4.03
C LEU A 37 3.81 -6.18 -3.28
N THR A 38 3.29 -6.23 -2.05
CA THR A 38 3.10 -5.02 -1.23
C THR A 38 4.44 -4.32 -0.94
N VAL A 39 5.44 -5.08 -0.52
CA VAL A 39 6.75 -4.51 -0.15
C VAL A 39 7.46 -3.92 -1.36
N ILE A 40 7.47 -4.63 -2.49
CA ILE A 40 8.09 -4.14 -3.73
C ILE A 40 7.40 -2.84 -4.18
N ALA A 41 6.08 -2.83 -4.26
CA ALA A 41 5.32 -1.65 -4.68
C ALA A 41 5.58 -0.43 -3.78
N VAL A 42 5.57 -0.61 -2.45
CA VAL A 42 5.78 0.49 -1.50
C VAL A 42 7.23 0.99 -1.53
N VAL A 43 8.21 0.09 -1.62
CA VAL A 43 9.64 0.48 -1.68
C VAL A 43 9.96 1.21 -2.97
N ILE A 44 9.55 0.69 -4.12
CA ILE A 44 9.75 1.35 -5.42
C ILE A 44 8.97 2.67 -5.45
N GLY A 45 7.72 2.66 -5.00
CA GLY A 45 6.89 3.85 -4.91
C GLY A 45 7.54 4.94 -4.05
N LEU A 46 8.12 4.58 -2.90
CA LEU A 46 8.84 5.51 -2.02
C LEU A 46 10.12 6.05 -2.69
N ALA A 47 10.88 5.18 -3.37
CA ALA A 47 12.08 5.58 -4.10
C ALA A 47 11.78 6.62 -5.19
N ILE A 48 10.63 6.50 -5.87
CA ILE A 48 10.17 7.47 -6.87
C ILE A 48 9.53 8.70 -6.20
N ALA A 49 8.74 8.51 -5.15
CA ALA A 49 8.01 9.59 -4.49
C ALA A 49 8.94 10.57 -3.75
N VAL A 50 10.08 10.11 -3.20
CA VAL A 50 11.02 10.99 -2.50
C VAL A 50 11.57 12.10 -3.42
N PRO A 51 12.20 11.82 -4.57
CA PRO A 51 12.64 12.88 -5.46
C PRO A 51 11.49 13.74 -6.00
N LEU A 52 10.34 13.14 -6.36
CA LEU A 52 9.18 13.89 -6.82
C LEU A 52 8.62 14.81 -5.73
N GLY A 53 8.55 14.34 -4.49
CA GLY A 53 8.08 15.12 -3.35
C GLY A 53 9.01 16.28 -3.01
N LEU A 54 10.34 16.06 -3.07
CA LEU A 54 11.34 17.12 -2.88
C LEU A 54 11.24 18.19 -3.98
N VAL A 55 11.10 17.79 -5.24
CA VAL A 55 10.90 18.72 -6.36
C VAL A 55 9.60 19.50 -6.20
N ALA A 56 8.49 18.82 -5.87
CA ALA A 56 7.19 19.46 -5.65
C ALA A 56 7.20 20.41 -4.44
N TRP A 57 7.95 20.09 -3.39
CA TRP A 57 8.12 20.96 -2.23
C TRP A 57 8.96 22.19 -2.57
N ARG A 58 10.08 22.01 -3.28
CA ARG A 58 11.05 23.09 -3.57
C ARG A 58 10.57 24.04 -4.65
N SER A 59 9.76 23.58 -5.61
CA SER A 59 9.37 24.34 -6.79
C SER A 59 7.86 24.43 -6.94
N ARG A 60 7.34 25.66 -6.86
CA ARG A 60 5.90 25.93 -7.10
C ARG A 60 5.49 25.59 -8.54
N LEU A 61 6.42 25.69 -9.51
CA LEU A 61 6.17 25.38 -10.92
C LEU A 61 5.86 23.89 -11.13
N PHE A 62 6.61 23.00 -10.48
CA PHE A 62 6.46 21.55 -10.65
C PHE A 62 5.44 20.92 -9.71
N ARG A 63 5.05 21.62 -8.63
CA ARG A 63 4.08 21.10 -7.65
C ARG A 63 2.75 20.72 -8.28
N GLY A 64 2.18 21.64 -9.08
CA GLY A 64 0.89 21.40 -9.79
C GLY A 64 0.97 20.19 -10.73
N PRO A 65 1.88 20.17 -11.70
CA PRO A 65 2.06 19.02 -12.60
C PRO A 65 2.29 17.69 -11.91
N ILE A 66 3.14 17.63 -10.88
CA ILE A 66 3.40 16.38 -10.12
C ILE A 66 2.13 15.89 -9.41
N PHE A 67 1.41 16.78 -8.73
CA PHE A 67 0.16 16.39 -8.06
C PHE A 67 -0.93 16.02 -9.04
N SER A 68 -1.03 16.69 -10.19
CA SER A 68 -1.99 16.34 -11.22
C SER A 68 -1.69 14.99 -11.84
N LEU A 69 -0.42 14.71 -12.19
CA LEU A 69 -0.03 13.44 -12.78
C LEU A 69 -0.27 12.27 -11.81
N THR A 70 0.21 12.38 -10.57
CA THR A 70 0.01 11.34 -9.57
C THR A 70 -1.47 11.20 -9.18
N GLY A 71 -2.23 12.30 -9.20
CA GLY A 71 -3.67 12.32 -8.97
C GLY A 71 -4.44 11.62 -10.08
N ILE A 72 -4.13 11.88 -11.35
CA ILE A 72 -4.74 11.21 -12.51
C ILE A 72 -4.51 9.70 -12.40
N LEU A 73 -3.27 9.26 -12.16
CA LEU A 73 -2.97 7.84 -11.97
C LEU A 73 -3.82 7.21 -10.85
N TYR A 74 -3.99 7.91 -9.74
CA TYR A 74 -4.78 7.43 -8.61
C TYR A 74 -6.29 7.37 -8.90
N THR A 75 -6.80 8.20 -9.82
CA THR A 75 -8.24 8.23 -10.16
C THR A 75 -8.63 7.15 -11.18
N ILE A 76 -7.67 6.57 -11.91
CA ILE A 76 -7.98 5.48 -12.84
C ILE A 76 -8.48 4.28 -12.02
N PRO A 77 -9.64 3.67 -12.33
CA PRO A 77 -10.06 2.44 -11.66
C PRO A 77 -9.01 1.35 -11.80
N SER A 78 -8.64 0.69 -10.68
CA SER A 78 -7.54 -0.28 -10.65
C SER A 78 -7.68 -1.40 -11.69
N LEU A 79 -8.89 -1.95 -11.83
CA LEU A 79 -9.20 -2.96 -12.84
C LEU A 79 -8.93 -2.43 -14.27
N ALA A 80 -9.31 -1.19 -14.55
CA ALA A 80 -9.09 -0.57 -15.86
C ALA A 80 -7.59 -0.33 -16.12
N LEU A 81 -6.84 0.09 -15.10
CA LEU A 81 -5.39 0.28 -15.23
C LEU A 81 -4.67 -1.04 -15.52
N PHE A 82 -4.97 -2.11 -14.77
CA PHE A 82 -4.37 -3.42 -15.03
C PHE A 82 -4.74 -3.93 -16.43
N ALA A 83 -6.02 -3.84 -16.82
CA ALA A 83 -6.47 -4.24 -18.16
C ALA A 83 -5.77 -3.45 -19.27
N PHE A 84 -5.52 -2.16 -19.07
CA PHE A 84 -4.80 -1.31 -20.03
C PHE A 84 -3.31 -1.72 -20.14
N LEU A 85 -2.68 -2.16 -19.06
CA LEU A 85 -1.27 -2.54 -19.05
C LEU A 85 -1.01 -3.92 -19.69
N ILE A 86 -1.97 -4.85 -19.64
CA ILE A 86 -1.81 -6.23 -20.15
C ILE A 86 -1.27 -6.30 -21.60
N PRO A 87 -1.76 -5.51 -22.58
CA PRO A 87 -1.24 -5.57 -23.95
C PRO A 87 0.25 -5.22 -24.08
N PHE A 88 0.82 -4.51 -23.13
CA PHE A 88 2.21 -4.05 -23.15
C PHE A 88 3.16 -4.93 -22.32
N THR A 89 2.67 -5.48 -21.20
CA THR A 89 3.49 -6.18 -20.21
C THR A 89 3.02 -7.63 -19.93
N GLY A 90 1.90 -8.04 -20.52
CA GLY A 90 1.33 -9.37 -20.34
C GLY A 90 0.68 -9.57 -18.96
N LEU A 91 0.29 -10.81 -18.66
CA LEU A 91 -0.21 -11.23 -17.35
C LEU A 91 1.01 -11.60 -16.46
N THR A 92 1.65 -10.61 -15.87
CA THR A 92 2.92 -10.79 -15.16
C THR A 92 2.98 -9.96 -13.88
N ILE A 93 3.91 -10.31 -12.99
CA ILE A 93 4.26 -9.52 -11.81
C ILE A 93 4.58 -8.07 -12.18
N LEU A 94 5.23 -7.84 -13.33
CA LEU A 94 5.55 -6.48 -13.78
C LEU A 94 4.30 -5.63 -14.01
N THR A 95 3.24 -6.21 -14.59
CA THR A 95 1.95 -5.55 -14.77
C THR A 95 1.35 -5.15 -13.43
N ALA A 96 1.36 -6.08 -12.46
CA ALA A 96 0.88 -5.82 -11.12
C ALA A 96 1.67 -4.68 -10.47
N GLU A 97 3.00 -4.76 -10.50
CA GLU A 97 3.88 -3.79 -9.84
C GLU A 97 3.78 -2.38 -10.44
N ILE A 98 3.70 -2.23 -11.76
CA ILE A 98 3.52 -0.92 -12.40
C ILE A 98 2.23 -0.25 -11.88
N GLY A 99 1.13 -0.98 -11.84
CA GLY A 99 -0.13 -0.47 -11.32
C GLY A 99 -0.06 -0.14 -9.83
N LEU A 100 0.43 -1.08 -9.00
CA LEU A 100 0.53 -0.90 -7.56
C LEU A 100 1.43 0.29 -7.18
N VAL A 101 2.62 0.41 -7.80
CA VAL A 101 3.53 1.55 -7.63
C VAL A 101 2.82 2.84 -7.99
N GLY A 102 2.13 2.89 -9.14
CA GLY A 102 1.38 4.08 -9.58
C GLY A 102 0.41 4.60 -8.52
N TYR A 103 -0.30 3.71 -7.84
CA TYR A 103 -1.24 4.08 -6.78
C TYR A 103 -0.57 4.58 -5.50
N THR A 104 0.66 4.14 -5.18
CA THR A 104 1.37 4.63 -4.00
C THR A 104 1.85 6.08 -4.17
N LEU A 105 2.14 6.52 -5.40
CA LEU A 105 2.81 7.80 -5.68
C LEU A 105 2.05 8.99 -5.13
N LEU A 106 0.74 9.10 -5.35
CA LEU A 106 -0.05 10.23 -4.85
C LEU A 106 0.02 10.34 -3.33
N ILE A 107 -0.16 9.22 -2.65
CA ILE A 107 -0.17 9.15 -1.18
C ILE A 107 1.19 9.57 -0.64
N LEU A 108 2.26 8.98 -1.16
CA LEU A 108 3.63 9.21 -0.70
C LEU A 108 4.10 10.63 -1.00
N VAL A 109 3.93 11.11 -2.24
CA VAL A 109 4.34 12.47 -2.64
C VAL A 109 3.63 13.53 -1.78
N ARG A 110 2.31 13.38 -1.56
CA ARG A 110 1.56 14.33 -0.73
C ARG A 110 2.06 14.35 0.71
N ASN A 111 2.30 13.17 1.32
CA ASN A 111 2.75 13.10 2.69
C ASN A 111 4.19 13.62 2.86
N ILE A 112 5.07 13.44 1.87
CA ILE A 112 6.40 14.03 1.86
C ILE A 112 6.28 15.56 1.84
N VAL A 113 5.49 16.13 0.94
CA VAL A 113 5.31 17.60 0.85
C VAL A 113 4.66 18.17 2.11
N VAL A 114 3.65 17.49 2.66
CA VAL A 114 2.99 17.90 3.92
C VAL A 114 4.00 17.87 5.07
N GLY A 115 4.79 16.81 5.20
CA GLY A 115 5.80 16.69 6.24
C GLY A 115 6.88 17.78 6.16
N LEU A 116 7.38 18.06 4.96
CA LEU A 116 8.35 19.12 4.76
C LEU A 116 7.76 20.51 5.00
N ASN A 117 6.50 20.76 4.64
CA ASN A 117 5.83 22.03 4.93
C ASN A 117 5.48 22.22 6.42
N ALA A 118 5.39 21.14 7.19
CA ALA A 118 5.09 21.21 8.62
C ALA A 118 6.31 21.64 9.48
N VAL A 119 7.49 21.72 8.92
CA VAL A 119 8.69 22.21 9.61
C VAL A 119 8.56 23.73 9.81
N PRO A 120 8.61 24.24 11.08
CA PRO A 120 8.48 25.67 11.35
C PRO A 120 9.61 26.49 10.70
N ASP A 121 9.25 27.68 10.22
CA ASP A 121 10.25 28.57 9.56
C ASP A 121 11.30 29.05 10.55
N GLU A 122 10.95 29.25 11.83
CA GLU A 122 11.86 29.63 12.90
C GLU A 122 13.00 28.62 13.08
N VAL A 123 12.69 27.32 12.91
CA VAL A 123 13.70 26.25 13.00
C VAL A 123 14.67 26.34 11.82
N ARG A 124 14.15 26.63 10.62
CA ARG A 124 14.98 26.85 9.42
C ARG A 124 15.85 28.09 9.54
N GLU A 125 15.28 29.18 10.06
CA GLU A 125 16.03 30.41 10.29
C GLU A 125 17.17 30.20 11.30
N ALA A 126 16.90 29.48 12.40
CA ALA A 126 17.94 29.13 13.37
C ALA A 126 19.05 28.26 12.74
N ALA A 127 18.69 27.28 11.92
CA ALA A 127 19.67 26.46 11.20
C ALA A 127 20.55 27.29 10.25
N ARG A 128 19.94 28.22 9.51
CA ARG A 128 20.69 29.16 8.63
C ARG A 128 21.57 30.09 9.43
N GLY A 129 21.10 30.62 10.56
CA GLY A 129 21.87 31.43 11.48
C GLY A 129 23.12 30.69 12.04
N MET A 130 23.03 29.37 12.21
CA MET A 130 24.14 28.50 12.57
C MET A 130 25.06 28.12 11.38
N GLY A 131 24.81 28.67 10.18
CA GLY A 131 25.64 28.44 9.00
C GLY A 131 25.36 27.16 8.21
N PHE A 132 24.20 26.55 8.38
CA PHE A 132 23.82 25.37 7.60
C PHE A 132 23.64 25.75 6.12
N ARG A 133 24.32 25.02 5.23
CA ARG A 133 24.07 25.10 3.78
C ARG A 133 22.72 24.44 3.44
N PRO A 134 22.04 24.80 2.33
CA PRO A 134 20.71 24.29 1.98
C PRO A 134 20.56 22.75 2.00
N LEU A 135 21.57 22.01 1.52
CA LEU A 135 21.55 20.55 1.56
C LEU A 135 21.73 19.99 2.98
N ALA A 136 22.51 20.66 3.82
CA ALA A 136 22.69 20.26 5.21
C ALA A 136 21.44 20.59 6.04
N GLU A 137 20.78 21.74 5.78
CA GLU A 137 19.49 22.11 6.36
C GLU A 137 18.44 21.04 5.99
N LEU A 138 18.30 20.71 4.70
CA LEU A 138 17.38 19.67 4.24
C LEU A 138 17.64 18.32 4.93
N ALA A 139 18.89 17.83 4.91
CA ALA A 139 19.21 16.48 5.41
C ALA A 139 19.19 16.38 6.94
N ARG A 140 19.56 17.42 7.68
CA ARG A 140 19.74 17.39 9.14
C ARG A 140 18.61 18.05 9.92
N VAL A 141 17.75 18.83 9.26
CA VAL A 141 16.66 19.57 9.89
C VAL A 141 15.32 19.20 9.26
N ASP A 142 15.11 19.49 7.96
CA ASP A 142 13.79 19.32 7.34
C ASP A 142 13.38 17.86 7.27
N ILE A 143 14.23 16.96 6.74
CA ILE A 143 13.88 15.53 6.60
C ILE A 143 13.63 14.89 7.97
N PRO A 144 14.50 15.00 8.99
CA PRO A 144 14.21 14.42 10.31
C PRO A 144 12.90 14.89 10.92
N LEU A 145 12.57 16.17 10.79
CA LEU A 145 11.32 16.72 11.31
C LEU A 145 10.09 16.32 10.48
N ALA A 146 10.26 16.01 9.18
CA ALA A 146 9.23 15.52 8.28
C ALA A 146 8.96 14.01 8.42
N ILE A 147 9.90 13.22 9.00
CA ILE A 147 9.79 11.75 9.13
C ILE A 147 8.43 11.29 9.67
N PRO A 148 7.83 11.88 10.73
CA PRO A 148 6.55 11.42 11.24
C PRO A 148 5.44 11.43 10.18
N ALA A 149 5.38 12.48 9.36
CA ALA A 149 4.39 12.59 8.28
C ALA A 149 4.73 11.66 7.10
N ILE A 150 6.01 11.49 6.79
CA ILE A 150 6.45 10.55 5.74
C ILE A 150 6.08 9.12 6.12
N ILE A 151 6.34 8.69 7.35
CA ILE A 151 5.97 7.35 7.83
C ILE A 151 4.44 7.19 7.84
N ALA A 152 3.68 8.22 8.23
CA ALA A 152 2.22 8.18 8.13
C ALA A 152 1.77 7.94 6.68
N GLY A 153 2.43 8.58 5.71
CA GLY A 153 2.20 8.33 4.28
C GLY A 153 2.54 6.89 3.86
N VAL A 154 3.66 6.35 4.34
CA VAL A 154 4.06 4.95 4.08
C VAL A 154 3.02 3.98 4.66
N ARG A 155 2.51 4.22 5.86
CA ARG A 155 1.46 3.40 6.48
C ARG A 155 0.19 3.38 5.62
N ILE A 156 -0.29 4.55 5.21
CA ILE A 156 -1.49 4.65 4.35
C ILE A 156 -1.24 3.95 3.02
N ALA A 157 -0.10 4.18 2.38
CA ALA A 157 0.26 3.53 1.12
C ALA A 157 0.31 2.00 1.28
N THR A 158 0.92 1.47 2.36
CA THR A 158 1.02 0.03 2.62
C THR A 158 -0.36 -0.60 2.77
N VAL A 159 -1.23 -0.04 3.62
CA VAL A 159 -2.59 -0.57 3.84
C VAL A 159 -3.41 -0.52 2.55
N THR A 160 -3.32 0.58 1.79
CA THR A 160 -4.00 0.71 0.51
C THR A 160 -3.48 -0.32 -0.51
N THR A 161 -2.15 -0.52 -0.57
CA THR A 161 -1.54 -1.49 -1.49
C THR A 161 -1.95 -2.92 -1.14
N ILE A 162 -2.01 -3.30 0.14
CA ILE A 162 -2.53 -4.61 0.57
C ILE A 162 -3.96 -4.82 0.02
N GLY A 163 -4.82 -3.82 0.10
CA GLY A 163 -6.14 -3.91 -0.53
C GLY A 163 -6.08 -4.07 -2.06
N LEU A 164 -5.22 -3.32 -2.74
CA LEU A 164 -5.09 -3.35 -4.20
C LEU A 164 -4.47 -4.65 -4.73
N VAL A 165 -3.56 -5.29 -3.98
CA VAL A 165 -3.00 -6.61 -4.35
C VAL A 165 -4.10 -7.66 -4.49
N THR A 166 -5.22 -7.57 -3.75
CA THR A 166 -6.32 -8.51 -3.96
C THR A 166 -6.94 -8.40 -5.36
N VAL A 167 -6.89 -7.21 -5.97
CA VAL A 167 -7.42 -6.97 -7.32
C VAL A 167 -6.50 -7.54 -8.40
N THR A 168 -5.19 -7.63 -8.14
CA THR A 168 -4.25 -8.23 -9.11
C THR A 168 -4.46 -9.73 -9.31
N ALA A 169 -5.32 -10.38 -8.51
CA ALA A 169 -5.78 -11.74 -8.76
C ALA A 169 -6.41 -11.93 -10.16
N LEU A 170 -7.02 -10.88 -10.70
CA LEU A 170 -7.62 -10.86 -12.04
C LEU A 170 -6.58 -11.04 -13.16
N ILE A 171 -5.32 -10.73 -12.88
CA ILE A 171 -4.21 -10.94 -13.82
C ILE A 171 -3.29 -12.11 -13.40
N GLY A 172 -3.73 -12.93 -12.43
CA GLY A 172 -3.00 -14.12 -11.98
C GLY A 172 -1.96 -13.87 -10.88
N GLU A 173 -1.82 -12.63 -10.38
CA GLU A 173 -0.76 -12.21 -9.45
C GLU A 173 -1.34 -11.70 -8.11
N GLY A 174 -2.40 -12.31 -7.60
CA GLY A 174 -3.20 -11.73 -6.51
C GLY A 174 -2.79 -12.08 -5.08
N GLY A 175 -1.82 -12.95 -4.85
CA GLY A 175 -1.52 -13.43 -3.50
C GLY A 175 -2.79 -13.94 -2.79
N LEU A 176 -3.12 -13.40 -1.61
CA LEU A 176 -4.37 -13.75 -0.89
C LEU A 176 -5.65 -13.42 -1.68
N GLY A 177 -5.59 -12.46 -2.60
CA GLY A 177 -6.69 -12.14 -3.51
C GLY A 177 -7.05 -13.30 -4.43
N SER A 178 -6.11 -14.18 -4.78
CA SER A 178 -6.38 -15.38 -5.58
C SER A 178 -7.32 -16.34 -4.85
N LEU A 179 -7.19 -16.48 -3.52
CA LEU A 179 -8.11 -17.27 -2.71
C LEU A 179 -9.52 -16.67 -2.71
N ILE A 180 -9.60 -15.33 -2.61
CA ILE A 180 -10.88 -14.59 -2.66
C ILE A 180 -11.54 -14.80 -4.02
N TYR A 181 -10.78 -14.62 -5.10
CA TYR A 181 -11.27 -14.74 -6.47
C TYR A 181 -11.72 -16.16 -6.81
N ASP A 182 -10.91 -17.17 -6.45
CA ASP A 182 -11.28 -18.59 -6.63
C ASP A 182 -12.52 -18.96 -5.84
N GLY A 183 -12.64 -18.49 -4.60
CA GLY A 183 -13.80 -18.70 -3.77
C GLY A 183 -15.06 -18.08 -4.38
N LEU A 184 -14.95 -16.88 -4.95
CA LEU A 184 -16.05 -16.19 -5.63
C LEU A 184 -16.48 -16.92 -6.90
N LEU A 185 -15.54 -17.35 -7.75
CA LEU A 185 -15.85 -18.02 -9.01
C LEU A 185 -16.46 -19.42 -8.82
N ARG A 186 -16.07 -20.11 -7.76
CA ARG A 186 -16.53 -21.49 -7.48
C ARG A 186 -17.69 -21.56 -6.50
N ASP A 187 -18.22 -20.41 -6.06
CA ASP A 187 -19.21 -20.31 -4.98
C ASP A 187 -18.78 -21.10 -3.73
N PHE A 188 -17.49 -21.02 -3.39
CA PHE A 188 -16.89 -21.74 -2.29
C PHE A 188 -16.45 -20.75 -1.19
N LYS A 189 -17.19 -20.72 -0.08
CA LYS A 189 -17.06 -19.70 0.97
C LYS A 189 -15.74 -19.77 1.72
N THR A 190 -15.18 -20.96 1.95
CA THR A 190 -13.99 -21.12 2.79
C THR A 190 -12.77 -20.36 2.27
N PRO A 191 -12.27 -20.53 1.00
CA PRO A 191 -11.13 -19.76 0.51
C PRO A 191 -11.41 -18.26 0.45
N LEU A 192 -12.65 -17.84 0.13
CA LEU A 192 -13.06 -16.45 0.14
C LEU A 192 -12.89 -15.84 1.54
N VAL A 193 -13.40 -16.50 2.59
CA VAL A 193 -13.29 -16.04 3.97
C VAL A 193 -11.84 -16.04 4.43
N VAL A 194 -11.07 -17.09 4.15
CA VAL A 194 -9.66 -17.21 4.52
C VAL A 194 -8.83 -16.09 3.88
N GLY A 195 -8.98 -15.89 2.56
CA GLY A 195 -8.28 -14.83 1.84
C GLY A 195 -8.62 -13.44 2.38
N THR A 196 -9.91 -13.18 2.64
CA THR A 196 -10.38 -11.90 3.19
C THR A 196 -9.83 -11.65 4.61
N VAL A 197 -9.97 -12.62 5.51
CA VAL A 197 -9.54 -12.49 6.91
C VAL A 197 -8.02 -12.30 6.98
N LEU A 198 -7.25 -13.07 6.20
CA LEU A 198 -5.80 -12.94 6.19
C LEU A 198 -5.34 -11.61 5.56
N SER A 199 -6.02 -11.10 4.52
CA SER A 199 -5.69 -9.78 3.94
C SER A 199 -5.93 -8.65 4.94
N VAL A 200 -7.05 -8.68 5.66
CA VAL A 200 -7.36 -7.71 6.71
C VAL A 200 -6.36 -7.83 7.86
N ALA A 201 -6.07 -9.05 8.32
CA ALA A 201 -5.09 -9.28 9.38
C ALA A 201 -3.70 -8.76 8.97
N LEU A 202 -3.26 -9.02 7.73
CA LEU A 202 -2.01 -8.52 7.18
C LEU A 202 -1.97 -6.98 7.20
N ALA A 203 -3.05 -6.32 6.77
CA ALA A 203 -3.13 -4.85 6.77
C ALA A 203 -3.03 -4.28 8.19
N VAL A 204 -3.74 -4.87 9.15
CA VAL A 204 -3.68 -4.46 10.56
C VAL A 204 -2.28 -4.67 11.15
N VAL A 205 -1.68 -5.84 10.93
CA VAL A 205 -0.33 -6.16 11.43
C VAL A 205 0.71 -5.21 10.82
N ALA A 206 0.63 -4.96 9.52
CA ALA A 206 1.52 -4.03 8.83
C ALA A 206 1.37 -2.60 9.37
N ASP A 207 0.15 -2.10 9.56
CA ASP A 207 -0.11 -0.77 10.10
C ASP A 207 0.40 -0.64 11.55
N LEU A 208 0.10 -1.59 12.41
CA LEU A 208 0.58 -1.60 13.80
C LEU A 208 2.10 -1.72 13.88
N GLY A 209 2.72 -2.55 13.03
CA GLY A 209 4.18 -2.69 12.95
C GLY A 209 4.85 -1.39 12.54
N LEU A 210 4.35 -0.74 11.48
CA LEU A 210 4.85 0.56 11.01
C LEU A 210 4.59 1.67 12.04
N ALA A 211 3.44 1.66 12.73
CA ALA A 211 3.16 2.59 13.84
C ALA A 211 4.14 2.40 15.01
N GLY A 212 4.47 1.15 15.33
CA GLY A 212 5.49 0.82 16.32
C GLY A 212 6.88 1.34 15.92
N ALA A 213 7.28 1.07 14.66
CA ALA A 213 8.53 1.57 14.10
C ALA A 213 8.59 3.11 14.12
N GLN A 214 7.49 3.77 13.74
CA GLN A 214 7.38 5.23 13.82
C GLN A 214 7.66 5.74 15.23
N ARG A 215 7.05 5.11 16.25
CA ARG A 215 7.24 5.51 17.65
C ARG A 215 8.69 5.35 18.13
N LEU A 216 9.42 4.39 17.60
CA LEU A 216 10.84 4.17 17.93
C LEU A 216 11.76 5.18 17.23
N ILE A 217 11.46 5.50 15.96
CA ILE A 217 12.30 6.37 15.13
C ILE A 217 12.05 7.85 15.42
N THR A 218 10.85 8.24 15.93
CA THR A 218 10.48 9.64 16.14
C THR A 218 10.09 9.94 17.61
N PRO A 219 11.01 9.75 18.58
CA PRO A 219 10.70 9.99 20.00
C PRO A 219 10.33 11.45 20.30
N TRP A 220 10.89 12.41 19.55
CA TRP A 220 10.61 13.86 19.67
C TRP A 220 9.19 14.26 19.26
N ALA A 221 8.49 13.44 18.48
CA ALA A 221 7.13 13.76 18.05
C ALA A 221 6.07 13.51 19.15
N ARG A 222 6.44 12.82 20.23
CA ARG A 222 5.52 12.47 21.33
C ARG A 222 5.22 13.65 22.27
N THR A 223 6.17 14.54 22.47
CA THR A 223 6.07 15.66 23.44
C THR A 223 5.11 16.75 22.99
N ARG A 224 4.69 16.81 21.73
CA ARG A 224 3.74 17.82 21.21
C ARG A 224 2.25 17.43 21.36
N ALA A 225 1.95 16.18 21.68
CA ALA A 225 0.56 15.70 21.79
C ALA A 225 -0.06 15.91 23.20
N THR A 226 0.72 16.36 24.18
CA THR A 226 0.31 16.56 25.58
C THR A 226 0.34 18.02 26.06
N ALA A 227 0.55 18.95 25.16
CA ALA A 227 0.45 20.41 25.38
C ALA A 227 -0.67 20.97 24.51
#